data_de409f3f66e102de10cfb691e08fb0c0
#
_entry.id   de409f3f66e102de10cfb691e08fb0c0
#
_cell.length_a   1.000
_cell.length_b   1.000
_cell.length_c   1.000
_cell.angle_alpha   90.00
_cell.angle_beta   90.00
_cell.angle_gamma   90.00
#
_symmetry.space_group_name_H-M   'P 1'
#
loop_
_entity.id
_entity.type
_entity.pdbx_description
1 polymer ?
#
loop_
_entity_poly.entity_id
_entity_poly.type
_entity_poly.pdbx_seq_one_letter_code
_entity_poly.pdbx_strand_id
1 'polypeptide(L)'
;MLKGVGAGAFAAASLGVLPLFSTPDRKQNPATCTAADLSASQRELIVSNWPLYIDPNNKKGTSTRQLFTEKYGIKVDYTADVNDNNEFFAKVVNQLGACQSTKRDMFVLTDWMAARMIQMGWIQKLDASKVPNLHNNLIDTLKVDWDPNREYSAPWQSGLTGMAYNKKYLPEGVKSFNDLLTNPKFKGKMTLLTEMRDTMGLIMLAQGADPSKFTDAQWGNAMEALKKVTSDGQVRRFTGNDYTADLQSGNVLACEAWSGDIANLDDPNVVFVAPEEGMNIWADNMLVPNLATHKENAEDWINFYYDPVIAATLSDYNFYICPVKGAQQAMEQIDPEAAHNELIFPTEKTLAVCHTFMALEEYQMREYEGAFSDVTGV
;
A
#
# COMPACT_ATOMS: atom_id res chain seq x y z
N MET A 1 31.11 61.33 -31.49
CA MET A 1 31.88 60.51 -30.55
C MET A 1 30.94 59.39 -30.05
N LEU A 2 31.31 58.18 -30.35
CA LEU A 2 30.62 56.94 -29.98
C LEU A 2 30.58 56.68 -28.48
N LYS A 3 29.54 56.09 -27.98
CA LYS A 3 29.62 55.08 -26.92
C LYS A 3 28.48 54.10 -27.05
N GLY A 4 28.85 52.84 -27.30
CA GLY A 4 27.97 51.71 -27.39
C GLY A 4 27.37 51.30 -26.04
N VAL A 5 26.16 50.79 -26.09
CA VAL A 5 25.48 50.14 -24.97
C VAL A 5 25.52 48.63 -25.22
N GLY A 6 26.23 47.95 -24.35
CA GLY A 6 26.31 46.49 -24.38
C GLY A 6 24.99 45.85 -23.94
N ALA A 7 24.48 44.96 -24.76
CA ALA A 7 23.37 44.08 -24.42
C ALA A 7 23.86 42.96 -23.50
N GLY A 8 23.43 43.00 -22.25
CA GLY A 8 23.60 41.88 -21.30
C GLY A 8 22.58 40.79 -21.59
N ALA A 9 23.06 39.67 -22.08
CA ALA A 9 22.25 38.47 -22.20
C ALA A 9 22.00 37.87 -20.80
N PHE A 10 20.77 37.94 -20.31
CA PHE A 10 20.34 37.14 -19.16
C PHE A 10 20.14 35.69 -19.67
N ALA A 11 21.08 34.82 -19.31
CA ALA A 11 20.89 33.41 -19.41
C ALA A 11 19.89 33.00 -18.32
N ALA A 12 18.65 32.74 -18.70
CA ALA A 12 17.70 32.04 -17.87
C ALA A 12 18.21 30.60 -17.70
N ALA A 13 18.77 30.29 -16.54
CA ALA A 13 19.01 28.92 -16.13
C ALA A 13 17.65 28.28 -15.90
N SER A 14 17.17 27.51 -16.88
CA SER A 14 16.10 26.56 -16.67
C SER A 14 16.63 25.52 -15.67
N LEU A 15 16.19 25.61 -14.43
CA LEU A 15 16.25 24.51 -13.49
C LEU A 15 15.37 23.40 -14.09
N GLY A 16 15.98 22.53 -14.89
CA GLY A 16 15.37 21.31 -15.33
C GLY A 16 15.02 20.49 -14.07
N VAL A 17 13.76 20.34 -13.83
CA VAL A 17 13.26 19.29 -12.93
C VAL A 17 13.74 18.01 -13.56
N LEU A 18 14.79 17.41 -13.01
CA LEU A 18 15.22 16.07 -13.39
C LEU A 18 14.04 15.13 -13.03
N PRO A 19 13.53 14.36 -13.97
CA PRO A 19 12.50 13.39 -13.65
C PRO A 19 13.05 12.44 -12.59
N LEU A 20 12.32 12.27 -11.50
CA LEU A 20 12.63 11.39 -10.36
C LEU A 20 12.90 9.91 -10.75
N PHE A 21 12.73 9.57 -12.03
CA PHE A 21 12.79 8.21 -12.57
C PHE A 21 13.96 7.95 -13.55
N SER A 22 14.96 8.84 -13.64
CA SER A 22 16.03 8.70 -14.65
C SER A 22 17.33 8.08 -14.15
N THR A 23 17.40 7.56 -12.93
CA THR A 23 18.53 6.70 -12.55
C THR A 23 18.23 5.27 -13.03
N PRO A 24 19.10 4.65 -13.86
CA PRO A 24 18.94 3.25 -14.18
C PRO A 24 18.97 2.47 -12.87
N ASP A 25 17.89 1.76 -12.60
CA ASP A 25 17.77 0.86 -11.45
C ASP A 25 18.95 -0.12 -11.52
N ARG A 26 19.98 0.09 -10.72
CA ARG A 26 21.13 -0.82 -10.68
C ARG A 26 20.69 -2.10 -10.01
N LYS A 27 20.49 -3.15 -10.83
CA LYS A 27 20.29 -4.49 -10.28
C LYS A 27 21.46 -4.83 -9.37
N GLN A 28 21.17 -5.18 -8.13
CA GLN A 28 22.15 -5.64 -7.17
C GLN A 28 22.25 -7.16 -7.22
N ASN A 29 23.44 -7.67 -6.93
CA ASN A 29 23.57 -9.08 -6.61
C ASN A 29 23.38 -9.22 -5.07
N PRO A 30 22.28 -9.82 -4.60
CA PRO A 30 22.03 -9.96 -3.16
C PRO A 30 23.16 -10.67 -2.41
N ALA A 31 23.88 -11.57 -3.09
CA ALA A 31 25.02 -12.30 -2.51
C ALA A 31 26.24 -11.40 -2.20
N THR A 32 26.33 -10.22 -2.80
CA THR A 32 27.44 -9.28 -2.59
C THR A 32 27.05 -8.03 -1.82
N CYS A 33 25.74 -7.80 -1.61
CA CYS A 33 25.20 -6.68 -0.85
C CYS A 33 24.63 -7.18 0.48
N THR A 34 25.51 -7.64 1.39
CA THR A 34 25.13 -8.27 2.66
C THR A 34 25.77 -7.58 3.84
N ALA A 35 25.14 -7.65 5.01
CA ALA A 35 25.70 -7.27 6.30
C ALA A 35 25.77 -8.50 7.22
N ALA A 36 26.57 -8.43 8.27
CA ALA A 36 26.53 -9.41 9.35
C ALA A 36 25.19 -9.29 10.10
N ASP A 37 24.59 -10.40 10.42
CA ASP A 37 23.40 -10.43 11.28
C ASP A 37 23.82 -10.23 12.74
N LEU A 38 23.28 -9.21 13.38
CA LEU A 38 23.56 -8.82 14.76
C LEU A 38 22.43 -9.22 15.73
N SER A 39 21.39 -9.90 15.25
CA SER A 39 20.19 -10.28 16.01
C SER A 39 20.48 -10.99 17.33
N ALA A 40 21.55 -11.80 17.38
CA ALA A 40 21.93 -12.51 18.59
C ALA A 40 22.43 -11.58 19.72
N SER A 41 23.05 -10.44 19.36
CA SER A 41 23.63 -9.47 20.30
C SER A 41 22.80 -8.20 20.46
N GLN A 42 21.99 -7.86 19.46
CA GLN A 42 21.14 -6.68 19.43
C GLN A 42 19.69 -7.12 19.29
N ARG A 43 18.95 -7.05 20.39
CA ARG A 43 17.57 -7.53 20.48
C ARG A 43 16.61 -6.38 20.13
N GLU A 44 16.71 -5.91 18.89
CA GLU A 44 15.87 -4.84 18.33
C GLU A 44 15.45 -5.15 16.89
N LEU A 45 14.35 -4.55 16.45
CA LEU A 45 13.80 -4.65 15.11
C LEU A 45 13.27 -3.28 14.68
N ILE A 46 13.81 -2.74 13.59
CA ILE A 46 13.43 -1.41 13.07
C ILE A 46 12.51 -1.59 11.87
N VAL A 47 11.25 -1.17 12.01
CA VAL A 47 10.18 -1.38 11.04
C VAL A 47 9.64 -0.06 10.52
N SER A 48 9.53 0.06 9.19
CA SER A 48 8.72 1.08 8.51
C SER A 48 7.44 0.47 7.97
N ASN A 49 6.31 1.10 8.24
CA ASN A 49 5.00 0.60 7.81
C ASN A 49 4.02 1.77 7.58
N TRP A 50 2.81 1.44 7.15
CA TRP A 50 1.72 2.36 6.89
C TRP A 50 1.10 2.89 8.20
N PRO A 51 0.47 4.08 8.16
CA PRO A 51 -0.35 4.58 9.29
C PRO A 51 -1.50 3.61 9.62
N LEU A 52 -1.90 3.56 10.89
CA LEU A 52 -3.03 2.76 11.40
C LEU A 52 -2.91 1.24 11.16
N TYR A 53 -1.74 0.74 10.86
CA TYR A 53 -1.48 -0.63 10.41
C TYR A 53 -0.93 -1.55 11.50
N ILE A 54 -0.83 -1.05 12.73
CA ILE A 54 -0.49 -1.80 13.94
C ILE A 54 -1.21 -1.25 15.15
N ASP A 55 -1.69 -2.13 16.01
CA ASP A 55 -2.33 -1.79 17.26
C ASP A 55 -1.36 -1.02 18.21
N PRO A 56 -1.83 0.05 18.84
CA PRO A 56 -1.00 0.85 19.74
C PRO A 56 -0.66 0.08 21.01
N ASN A 57 0.51 0.36 21.58
CA ASN A 57 0.84 -0.16 22.90
C ASN A 57 -0.21 0.26 23.93
N ASN A 58 -0.62 -0.66 24.76
CA ASN A 58 -1.66 -0.47 25.75
C ASN A 58 -1.19 -0.81 27.16
N LYS A 59 -1.95 -0.37 28.19
CA LYS A 59 -1.62 -0.59 29.61
C LYS A 59 -1.70 -2.05 30.03
N LYS A 60 -2.36 -2.92 29.27
CA LYS A 60 -2.49 -4.35 29.55
C LYS A 60 -1.28 -5.15 29.05
N GLY A 61 -0.42 -4.55 28.23
CA GLY A 61 0.71 -5.23 27.60
C GLY A 61 0.31 -6.25 26.52
N THR A 62 -0.86 -6.09 25.91
CA THR A 62 -1.45 -7.07 24.99
C THR A 62 -1.40 -6.63 23.52
N SER A 63 -0.75 -5.50 23.19
CA SER A 63 -0.54 -5.14 21.79
C SER A 63 0.43 -6.10 21.09
N THR A 64 0.30 -6.22 19.77
CA THR A 64 1.15 -7.10 18.95
C THR A 64 2.64 -6.90 19.24
N ARG A 65 3.10 -5.62 19.31
CA ARG A 65 4.50 -5.31 19.63
C ARG A 65 4.91 -5.69 21.06
N GLN A 66 4.03 -5.51 22.03
CA GLN A 66 4.28 -5.85 23.43
C GLN A 66 4.37 -7.38 23.61
N LEU A 67 3.44 -8.13 23.04
CA LEU A 67 3.43 -9.59 23.04
C LEU A 67 4.69 -10.17 22.37
N PHE A 68 5.11 -9.58 21.24
CA PHE A 68 6.36 -9.98 20.59
C PHE A 68 7.57 -9.73 21.48
N THR A 69 7.66 -8.53 22.08
CA THR A 69 8.76 -8.19 22.97
C THR A 69 8.79 -9.10 24.20
N GLU A 70 7.62 -9.42 24.78
CA GLU A 70 7.54 -10.35 25.90
C GLU A 70 8.01 -11.76 25.53
N LYS A 71 7.59 -12.26 24.37
CA LYS A 71 7.91 -13.62 23.90
C LYS A 71 9.38 -13.80 23.51
N TYR A 72 9.94 -12.81 22.78
CA TYR A 72 11.26 -12.94 22.16
C TYR A 72 12.34 -12.08 22.81
N GLY A 73 11.99 -11.14 23.68
CA GLY A 73 12.94 -10.17 24.25
C GLY A 73 13.47 -9.16 23.22
N ILE A 74 12.76 -8.98 22.09
CA ILE A 74 13.15 -8.08 21.01
C ILE A 74 12.29 -6.83 21.08
N LYS A 75 12.93 -5.64 21.16
CA LYS A 75 12.24 -4.35 21.09
C LYS A 75 11.91 -4.01 19.65
N VAL A 76 10.66 -3.65 19.37
CA VAL A 76 10.25 -3.19 18.04
C VAL A 76 10.24 -1.67 18.02
N ASP A 77 11.11 -1.09 17.21
CA ASP A 77 11.09 0.34 16.85
C ASP A 77 10.31 0.51 15.55
N TYR A 78 9.06 0.98 15.69
CA TYR A 78 8.09 1.02 14.61
C TYR A 78 7.81 2.46 14.21
N THR A 79 7.97 2.75 12.92
CA THR A 79 7.68 4.06 12.34
C THR A 79 6.61 3.93 11.25
N ALA A 80 5.55 4.74 11.37
CA ALA A 80 4.53 4.88 10.34
C ALA A 80 4.97 5.96 9.32
N ASP A 81 5.90 5.61 8.43
CA ASP A 81 6.51 6.52 7.46
C ASP A 81 6.34 6.09 5.99
N VAL A 82 5.48 5.10 5.75
CA VAL A 82 4.99 4.71 4.42
C VAL A 82 3.61 5.32 4.22
N ASN A 83 3.50 6.33 3.36
CA ASN A 83 2.21 6.96 3.02
C ASN A 83 1.77 6.65 1.58
N ASP A 84 2.74 6.27 0.76
CA ASP A 84 2.60 5.91 -0.64
C ASP A 84 3.84 5.08 -1.03
N ASN A 85 3.66 4.06 -1.90
CA ASN A 85 4.75 3.17 -2.30
C ASN A 85 5.88 3.91 -3.04
N ASN A 86 5.55 4.80 -3.98
CA ASN A 86 6.55 5.55 -4.75
C ASN A 86 7.26 6.59 -3.89
N GLU A 87 6.54 7.25 -2.99
CA GLU A 87 7.13 8.17 -2.00
C GLU A 87 8.14 7.45 -1.11
N PHE A 88 7.76 6.26 -0.59
CA PHE A 88 8.68 5.48 0.24
C PHE A 88 9.87 4.94 -0.57
N PHE A 89 9.62 4.45 -1.79
CA PHE A 89 10.68 4.01 -2.69
C PHE A 89 11.70 5.13 -2.94
N ALA A 90 11.25 6.37 -3.16
CA ALA A 90 12.12 7.52 -3.34
C ALA A 90 13.02 7.80 -2.09
N LYS A 91 12.54 7.47 -0.88
CA LYS A 91 13.33 7.59 0.36
C LYS A 91 14.48 6.58 0.44
N VAL A 92 14.37 5.41 -0.19
CA VAL A 92 15.32 4.29 -0.02
C VAL A 92 16.09 3.92 -1.28
N VAL A 93 15.66 4.38 -2.46
CA VAL A 93 16.22 4.02 -3.77
C VAL A 93 17.73 4.26 -3.88
N ASN A 94 18.21 5.40 -3.39
CA ASN A 94 19.62 5.77 -3.49
C ASN A 94 20.50 4.86 -2.62
N GLN A 95 20.07 4.55 -1.41
CA GLN A 95 20.78 3.64 -0.51
C GLN A 95 20.80 2.22 -1.06
N LEU A 96 19.64 1.67 -1.40
CA LEU A 96 19.55 0.31 -1.94
C LEU A 96 20.31 0.17 -3.25
N GLY A 97 20.16 1.12 -4.17
CA GLY A 97 20.88 1.13 -5.45
C GLY A 97 22.40 1.27 -5.32
N ALA A 98 22.88 1.87 -4.25
CA ALA A 98 24.31 2.00 -3.95
C ALA A 98 24.84 0.90 -3.01
N CYS A 99 24.04 -0.11 -2.66
CA CYS A 99 24.36 -1.12 -1.63
C CYS A 99 24.75 -0.45 -0.31
N GLN A 100 23.90 0.43 0.18
CA GLN A 100 24.04 1.12 1.47
C GLN A 100 22.85 0.80 2.36
N SER A 101 23.07 0.70 3.66
CA SER A 101 22.00 0.41 4.62
C SER A 101 20.96 1.52 4.64
N THR A 102 19.68 1.14 4.59
CA THR A 102 18.55 2.02 4.83
C THR A 102 18.34 2.33 6.31
N LYS A 103 19.09 1.66 7.20
CA LYS A 103 18.89 1.66 8.65
C LYS A 103 17.51 1.15 9.08
N ARG A 104 16.93 0.30 8.26
CA ARG A 104 15.68 -0.41 8.51
C ARG A 104 15.94 -1.90 8.38
N ASP A 105 15.30 -2.69 9.24
CA ASP A 105 15.39 -4.15 9.18
C ASP A 105 14.22 -4.73 8.37
N MET A 106 13.11 -4.02 8.36
CA MET A 106 11.90 -4.42 7.64
C MET A 106 11.13 -3.18 7.17
N PHE A 107 10.49 -3.30 6.02
CA PHE A 107 9.43 -2.39 5.61
C PHE A 107 8.28 -3.15 4.93
N VAL A 108 7.10 -2.55 4.95
CA VAL A 108 5.88 -3.15 4.43
C VAL A 108 5.42 -2.36 3.22
N LEU A 109 5.34 -3.03 2.06
CA LEU A 109 4.98 -2.42 0.78
C LEU A 109 4.03 -3.32 -0.01
N THR A 110 3.26 -2.70 -0.89
CA THR A 110 2.26 -3.39 -1.71
C THR A 110 2.92 -4.35 -2.71
N ASP A 111 2.21 -5.39 -3.11
CA ASP A 111 2.66 -6.49 -3.97
C ASP A 111 3.52 -6.06 -5.15
N TRP A 112 3.09 -5.06 -5.89
CA TRP A 112 3.80 -4.60 -7.08
C TRP A 112 5.16 -3.96 -6.76
N MET A 113 5.26 -3.23 -5.64
CA MET A 113 6.53 -2.65 -5.19
C MET A 113 7.43 -3.72 -4.58
N ALA A 114 6.85 -4.68 -3.85
CA ALA A 114 7.57 -5.85 -3.35
C ALA A 114 8.19 -6.64 -4.50
N ALA A 115 7.40 -6.96 -5.54
CA ALA A 115 7.88 -7.65 -6.75
C ALA A 115 9.01 -6.87 -7.44
N ARG A 116 8.87 -5.55 -7.61
CA ARG A 116 9.89 -4.67 -8.17
C ARG A 116 11.20 -4.74 -7.39
N MET A 117 11.14 -4.58 -6.07
CA MET A 117 12.35 -4.59 -5.23
C MET A 117 13.04 -5.96 -5.20
N ILE A 118 12.28 -7.05 -5.23
CA ILE A 118 12.80 -8.42 -5.34
C ILE A 118 13.50 -8.61 -6.68
N GLN A 119 12.89 -8.17 -7.78
CA GLN A 119 13.47 -8.24 -9.13
C GLN A 119 14.78 -7.44 -9.26
N MET A 120 14.88 -6.32 -8.52
CA MET A 120 16.11 -5.51 -8.44
C MET A 120 17.19 -6.14 -7.56
N GLY A 121 16.89 -7.22 -6.84
CA GLY A 121 17.80 -7.88 -5.93
C GLY A 121 18.07 -7.07 -4.65
N TRP A 122 17.11 -6.28 -4.20
CA TRP A 122 17.25 -5.40 -3.03
C TRP A 122 16.71 -5.99 -1.73
N ILE A 123 16.03 -7.12 -1.83
CA ILE A 123 15.40 -7.82 -0.71
C ILE A 123 16.14 -9.11 -0.43
N GLN A 124 16.40 -9.38 0.85
CA GLN A 124 17.03 -10.59 1.32
C GLN A 124 16.06 -11.78 1.27
N LYS A 125 16.60 -12.95 0.96
CA LYS A 125 15.84 -14.20 1.02
C LYS A 125 15.59 -14.58 2.49
N LEU A 126 14.35 -14.94 2.82
CA LEU A 126 13.96 -15.46 4.12
C LEU A 126 14.48 -16.89 4.31
N ASP A 127 14.85 -17.24 5.52
CA ASP A 127 15.14 -18.62 5.88
C ASP A 127 13.82 -19.35 6.21
N ALA A 128 13.40 -20.23 5.30
CA ALA A 128 12.15 -20.99 5.46
C ALA A 128 12.07 -21.78 6.79
N SER A 129 13.22 -22.18 7.36
CA SER A 129 13.25 -22.87 8.65
C SER A 129 12.93 -21.94 9.84
N LYS A 130 13.09 -20.63 9.67
CA LYS A 130 12.80 -19.61 10.69
C LYS A 130 11.36 -19.08 10.61
N VAL A 131 10.69 -19.27 9.47
CA VAL A 131 9.33 -18.79 9.24
C VAL A 131 8.31 -19.90 8.92
N PRO A 132 8.30 -21.03 9.67
CA PRO A 132 7.41 -22.14 9.38
C PRO A 132 5.92 -21.76 9.43
N ASN A 133 5.52 -20.83 10.30
CA ASN A 133 4.13 -20.38 10.38
C ASN A 133 3.68 -19.66 9.11
N LEU A 134 4.54 -18.87 8.46
CA LEU A 134 4.23 -18.25 7.16
C LEU A 134 3.85 -19.33 6.14
N HIS A 135 4.67 -20.36 5.99
CA HIS A 135 4.44 -21.41 4.99
C HIS A 135 3.23 -22.31 5.29
N ASN A 136 2.94 -22.52 6.58
CA ASN A 136 1.83 -23.37 7.01
C ASN A 136 0.48 -22.63 7.01
N ASN A 137 0.49 -21.34 7.35
CA ASN A 137 -0.72 -20.60 7.70
C ASN A 137 -1.09 -19.49 6.71
N LEU A 138 -0.31 -19.22 5.66
CA LEU A 138 -0.71 -18.26 4.62
C LEU A 138 -1.97 -18.77 3.90
N ILE A 139 -2.98 -17.91 3.72
CA ILE A 139 -4.17 -18.22 2.94
C ILE A 139 -3.83 -18.42 1.45
N ASP A 140 -4.54 -19.34 0.79
CA ASP A 140 -4.22 -19.71 -0.59
C ASP A 140 -4.49 -18.59 -1.61
N THR A 141 -5.38 -17.67 -1.30
CA THR A 141 -5.75 -16.52 -2.15
C THR A 141 -4.62 -15.49 -2.30
N LEU A 142 -3.60 -15.54 -1.44
CA LEU A 142 -2.44 -14.63 -1.48
C LEU A 142 -1.18 -15.31 -2.05
N LYS A 143 -1.31 -16.39 -2.81
CA LYS A 143 -0.22 -16.93 -3.62
C LYS A 143 0.01 -16.03 -4.83
N VAL A 144 1.27 -15.73 -5.12
CA VAL A 144 1.68 -14.82 -6.21
C VAL A 144 2.73 -15.46 -7.08
N ASP A 145 2.70 -15.17 -8.38
CA ASP A 145 3.62 -15.78 -9.35
C ASP A 145 5.04 -15.20 -9.29
N TRP A 146 5.19 -13.97 -8.80
CA TRP A 146 6.49 -13.28 -8.70
C TRP A 146 7.32 -13.72 -7.47
N ASP A 147 6.71 -14.38 -6.47
CA ASP A 147 7.36 -15.04 -5.32
C ASP A 147 6.53 -16.26 -4.88
N PRO A 148 6.46 -17.33 -5.71
CA PRO A 148 5.48 -18.41 -5.55
C PRO A 148 5.69 -19.24 -4.27
N ASN A 149 6.91 -19.25 -3.74
CA ASN A 149 7.26 -19.95 -2.52
C ASN A 149 7.38 -19.03 -1.31
N ARG A 150 7.07 -17.75 -1.45
CA ARG A 150 7.27 -16.75 -0.39
C ARG A 150 8.68 -16.79 0.20
N GLU A 151 9.66 -16.78 -0.70
CA GLU A 151 11.09 -16.81 -0.32
C GLU A 151 11.62 -15.44 0.09
N TYR A 152 10.98 -14.35 -0.35
CA TYR A 152 11.43 -12.97 -0.14
C TYR A 152 10.38 -12.08 0.54
N SER A 153 9.12 -12.47 0.50
CA SER A 153 8.00 -11.66 0.96
C SER A 153 7.07 -12.42 1.88
N ALA A 154 6.51 -11.74 2.86
CA ALA A 154 5.49 -12.28 3.74
C ALA A 154 4.32 -11.29 3.82
N PRO A 155 3.12 -11.62 3.32
CA PRO A 155 1.96 -10.75 3.42
C PRO A 155 1.71 -10.30 4.86
N TRP A 156 1.53 -8.98 5.04
CA TRP A 156 1.19 -8.37 6.33
C TRP A 156 -0.31 -8.24 6.48
N GLN A 157 -0.95 -7.58 5.54
CA GLN A 157 -2.39 -7.43 5.44
C GLN A 157 -2.77 -7.43 3.96
N SER A 158 -4.03 -7.66 3.66
CA SER A 158 -4.63 -7.42 2.35
C SER A 158 -5.82 -6.50 2.53
N GLY A 159 -6.23 -5.80 1.49
CA GLY A 159 -7.32 -4.86 1.58
C GLY A 159 -8.09 -4.72 0.28
N LEU A 160 -9.19 -3.99 0.38
CA LEU A 160 -10.07 -3.66 -0.74
C LEU A 160 -9.98 -2.16 -0.99
N THR A 161 -9.89 -1.78 -2.27
CA THR A 161 -10.09 -0.40 -2.70
C THR A 161 -11.44 -0.28 -3.35
N GLY A 162 -12.24 0.63 -2.83
CA GLY A 162 -13.59 0.92 -3.27
C GLY A 162 -13.92 2.40 -3.05
N MET A 163 -15.13 2.67 -2.58
CA MET A 163 -15.56 4.03 -2.26
C MET A 163 -15.93 4.17 -0.79
N ALA A 164 -15.88 5.40 -0.30
CA ALA A 164 -16.49 5.76 0.97
C ALA A 164 -17.28 7.05 0.87
N TYR A 165 -18.28 7.20 1.72
CA TYR A 165 -19.05 8.43 1.83
C TYR A 165 -19.49 8.67 3.27
N ASN A 166 -19.88 9.93 3.57
CA ASN A 166 -20.41 10.30 4.87
C ASN A 166 -21.92 10.50 4.79
N LYS A 167 -22.69 9.61 5.44
CA LYS A 167 -24.18 9.64 5.48
C LYS A 167 -24.76 10.95 5.96
N LYS A 168 -24.05 11.67 6.83
CA LYS A 168 -24.48 12.95 7.37
C LYS A 168 -24.58 14.01 6.28
N TYR A 169 -23.69 13.96 5.29
CA TYR A 169 -23.60 14.95 4.20
C TYR A 169 -24.11 14.42 2.86
N LEU A 170 -24.20 13.09 2.73
CA LEU A 170 -24.70 12.38 1.54
C LEU A 170 -25.63 11.24 1.97
N PRO A 171 -26.85 11.54 2.48
CA PRO A 171 -27.74 10.50 3.02
C PRO A 171 -28.22 9.48 1.98
N GLU A 172 -28.28 9.82 0.71
CA GLU A 172 -28.61 8.91 -0.39
C GLU A 172 -27.44 7.97 -0.78
N GLY A 173 -26.22 8.27 -0.34
CA GLY A 173 -25.02 7.50 -0.63
C GLY A 173 -24.52 7.63 -2.06
N VAL A 174 -23.53 6.82 -2.42
CA VAL A 174 -22.98 6.63 -3.76
C VAL A 174 -22.84 5.13 -3.99
N LYS A 175 -23.12 4.65 -5.23
CA LYS A 175 -23.11 3.23 -5.55
C LYS A 175 -22.18 2.87 -6.71
N SER A 176 -21.92 3.81 -7.60
CA SER A 176 -21.16 3.61 -8.82
C SER A 176 -19.94 4.51 -8.82
N PHE A 177 -18.78 3.97 -9.18
CA PHE A 177 -17.56 4.74 -9.32
C PHE A 177 -17.67 5.71 -10.52
N ASN A 178 -18.34 5.27 -11.60
CA ASN A 178 -18.62 6.16 -12.72
C ASN A 178 -19.49 7.35 -12.30
N ASP A 179 -20.49 7.16 -11.41
CA ASP A 179 -21.29 8.27 -10.87
C ASP A 179 -20.42 9.24 -10.06
N LEU A 180 -19.50 8.73 -9.22
CA LEU A 180 -18.54 9.55 -8.48
C LEU A 180 -17.70 10.43 -9.43
N LEU A 181 -17.26 9.88 -10.56
CA LEU A 181 -16.43 10.59 -11.54
C LEU A 181 -17.20 11.61 -12.38
N THR A 182 -18.48 11.38 -12.64
CA THR A 182 -19.22 12.15 -13.68
C THR A 182 -20.36 13.02 -13.15
N ASN A 183 -20.89 12.73 -11.97
CA ASN A 183 -22.02 13.46 -11.41
C ASN A 183 -21.56 14.83 -10.89
N PRO A 184 -22.16 15.95 -11.40
CA PRO A 184 -21.79 17.31 -10.99
C PRO A 184 -21.92 17.57 -9.47
N LYS A 185 -22.71 16.76 -8.75
CA LYS A 185 -22.86 16.86 -7.30
C LYS A 185 -21.54 16.69 -6.57
N PHE A 186 -20.64 15.86 -7.10
CA PHE A 186 -19.33 15.58 -6.49
C PHE A 186 -18.23 16.54 -6.94
N LYS A 187 -18.53 17.51 -7.82
CA LYS A 187 -17.52 18.44 -8.34
C LYS A 187 -16.82 19.21 -7.22
N GLY A 188 -15.49 19.01 -7.10
CA GLY A 188 -14.68 19.57 -6.02
C GLY A 188 -15.02 19.06 -4.61
N LYS A 189 -15.78 17.97 -4.52
CA LYS A 189 -16.28 17.34 -3.30
C LYS A 189 -15.93 15.85 -3.22
N MET A 190 -14.97 15.39 -4.02
CA MET A 190 -14.46 14.03 -4.01
C MET A 190 -12.94 14.02 -4.11
N THR A 191 -12.30 12.96 -3.61
CA THR A 191 -10.88 12.70 -3.74
C THR A 191 -10.65 11.34 -4.38
N LEU A 192 -9.53 11.21 -5.09
CA LEU A 192 -8.98 9.95 -5.57
C LEU A 192 -7.66 9.67 -4.85
N LEU A 193 -7.18 8.44 -4.92
CA LEU A 193 -5.94 8.05 -4.29
C LEU A 193 -4.71 8.41 -5.16
N THR A 194 -3.56 8.58 -4.51
CA THR A 194 -2.26 8.74 -5.16
C THR A 194 -1.71 7.41 -5.68
N GLU A 195 -2.24 6.28 -5.20
CA GLU A 195 -1.88 4.95 -5.68
C GLU A 195 -2.46 4.71 -7.07
N MET A 196 -1.59 4.75 -8.08
CA MET A 196 -1.96 4.64 -9.49
C MET A 196 -2.81 3.39 -9.78
N ARG A 197 -2.44 2.25 -9.20
CA ARG A 197 -3.12 0.97 -9.49
C ARG A 197 -4.53 0.93 -8.94
N ASP A 198 -4.75 1.56 -7.80
CA ASP A 198 -6.07 1.68 -7.20
C ASP A 198 -6.96 2.58 -8.06
N THR A 199 -6.55 3.82 -8.27
CA THR A 199 -7.32 4.81 -9.03
C THR A 199 -7.58 4.36 -10.46
N MET A 200 -6.55 3.89 -11.17
CA MET A 200 -6.72 3.46 -12.55
C MET A 200 -7.50 2.15 -12.66
N GLY A 201 -7.35 1.25 -11.69
CA GLY A 201 -8.12 0.02 -11.62
C GLY A 201 -9.63 0.29 -11.51
N LEU A 202 -10.05 1.18 -10.60
CA LEU A 202 -11.45 1.55 -10.46
C LEU A 202 -11.99 2.33 -11.68
N ILE A 203 -11.17 3.20 -12.30
CA ILE A 203 -11.56 3.88 -13.55
C ILE A 203 -11.75 2.87 -14.67
N MET A 204 -10.89 1.87 -14.79
CA MET A 204 -11.03 0.81 -15.80
C MET A 204 -12.28 -0.03 -15.55
N LEU A 205 -12.56 -0.43 -14.31
CA LEU A 205 -13.81 -1.11 -13.95
C LEU A 205 -15.03 -0.27 -14.32
N ALA A 206 -15.03 1.03 -14.04
CA ALA A 206 -16.10 1.96 -14.42
C ALA A 206 -16.30 2.04 -15.94
N GLN A 207 -15.28 1.69 -16.73
CA GLN A 207 -15.35 1.61 -18.20
C GLN A 207 -15.63 0.19 -18.74
N GLY A 208 -15.81 -0.80 -17.83
CA GLY A 208 -16.04 -2.20 -18.19
C GLY A 208 -14.77 -2.95 -18.63
N ALA A 209 -13.59 -2.40 -18.31
CA ALA A 209 -12.31 -3.09 -18.54
C ALA A 209 -11.86 -3.80 -17.26
N ASP A 210 -11.24 -4.98 -17.41
CA ASP A 210 -10.71 -5.77 -16.29
C ASP A 210 -9.28 -5.34 -15.99
N PRO A 211 -8.99 -4.76 -14.80
CA PRO A 211 -7.64 -4.33 -14.44
C PRO A 211 -6.62 -5.47 -14.32
N SER A 212 -7.07 -6.73 -14.28
CA SER A 212 -6.16 -7.88 -14.24
C SER A 212 -5.58 -8.27 -15.61
N LYS A 213 -6.11 -7.73 -16.71
CA LYS A 213 -5.74 -8.11 -18.09
C LYS A 213 -6.11 -7.05 -19.13
N PHE A 214 -5.80 -5.80 -18.89
CA PHE A 214 -6.11 -4.72 -19.83
C PHE A 214 -5.05 -4.57 -20.93
N THR A 215 -5.43 -3.85 -21.99
CA THR A 215 -4.55 -3.44 -23.09
C THR A 215 -4.10 -1.98 -22.93
N ASP A 216 -3.02 -1.59 -23.64
CA ASP A 216 -2.56 -0.18 -23.66
C ASP A 216 -3.66 0.78 -24.14
N ALA A 217 -4.55 0.34 -25.03
CA ALA A 217 -5.69 1.15 -25.48
C ALA A 217 -6.72 1.37 -24.33
N GLN A 218 -7.00 0.35 -23.53
CA GLN A 218 -7.88 0.47 -22.35
C GLN A 218 -7.24 1.36 -21.29
N TRP A 219 -5.94 1.23 -21.06
CA TRP A 219 -5.17 2.14 -20.23
C TRP A 219 -5.29 3.59 -20.73
N GLY A 220 -5.06 3.83 -22.02
CA GLY A 220 -5.19 5.16 -22.63
C GLY A 220 -6.57 5.78 -22.42
N ASN A 221 -7.64 5.01 -22.60
CA ASN A 221 -9.00 5.47 -22.34
C ASN A 221 -9.22 5.85 -20.86
N ALA A 222 -8.71 5.06 -19.92
CA ALA A 222 -8.81 5.34 -18.50
C ALA A 222 -8.00 6.61 -18.13
N MET A 223 -6.82 6.80 -18.72
CA MET A 223 -6.02 8.02 -18.54
C MET A 223 -6.72 9.27 -19.08
N GLU A 224 -7.39 9.18 -20.23
CA GLU A 224 -8.18 10.31 -20.74
C GLU A 224 -9.36 10.66 -19.81
N ALA A 225 -10.01 9.65 -19.21
CA ALA A 225 -11.04 9.89 -18.21
C ALA A 225 -10.45 10.58 -16.96
N LEU A 226 -9.30 10.12 -16.45
CA LEU A 226 -8.62 10.75 -15.32
C LEU A 226 -8.24 12.20 -15.61
N LYS A 227 -7.63 12.47 -16.77
CA LYS A 227 -7.28 13.83 -17.23
C LYS A 227 -8.51 14.73 -17.27
N LYS A 228 -9.62 14.21 -17.81
CA LYS A 228 -10.87 14.95 -17.93
C LYS A 228 -11.44 15.32 -16.56
N VAL A 229 -11.59 14.36 -15.64
CA VAL A 229 -12.20 14.63 -14.32
C VAL A 229 -11.30 15.55 -13.46
N THR A 230 -9.98 15.49 -13.67
CA THR A 230 -9.03 16.39 -13.02
C THR A 230 -9.13 17.81 -13.58
N SER A 231 -9.06 17.97 -14.91
CA SER A 231 -9.13 19.27 -15.58
C SER A 231 -10.48 19.98 -15.43
N ASP A 232 -11.57 19.22 -15.34
CA ASP A 232 -12.91 19.74 -15.10
C ASP A 232 -13.12 20.18 -13.64
N GLY A 233 -12.15 19.89 -12.74
CA GLY A 233 -12.23 20.20 -11.32
C GLY A 233 -13.22 19.29 -10.57
N GLN A 234 -13.52 18.10 -11.08
CA GLN A 234 -14.32 17.09 -10.39
C GLN A 234 -13.57 16.62 -9.15
N VAL A 235 -12.30 16.23 -9.33
CA VAL A 235 -11.41 15.83 -8.25
C VAL A 235 -10.96 17.06 -7.46
N ARG A 236 -11.15 17.03 -6.14
CA ARG A 236 -10.67 18.07 -5.22
C ARG A 236 -9.15 17.99 -5.06
N ARG A 237 -8.62 16.81 -4.80
CA ARG A 237 -7.19 16.48 -4.68
C ARG A 237 -6.98 14.98 -4.72
N PHE A 238 -5.73 14.58 -4.90
CA PHE A 238 -5.28 13.21 -4.72
C PHE A 238 -4.72 13.05 -3.30
N THR A 239 -4.88 11.86 -2.70
CA THR A 239 -4.59 11.62 -1.27
C THR A 239 -3.96 10.24 -1.06
N GLY A 240 -3.14 10.13 -0.01
CA GLY A 240 -2.90 8.85 0.67
C GLY A 240 -4.01 8.61 1.70
N ASN A 241 -3.67 8.19 2.93
CA ASN A 241 -4.66 7.96 4.02
C ASN A 241 -5.35 9.24 4.53
N ASP A 242 -4.91 10.42 4.16
CA ASP A 242 -5.39 11.71 4.69
C ASP A 242 -6.78 12.13 4.17
N TYR A 243 -7.40 11.37 3.24
CA TYR A 243 -8.79 11.58 2.83
C TYR A 243 -9.81 11.40 3.97
N THR A 244 -9.46 10.62 4.98
CA THR A 244 -10.34 10.29 6.10
C THR A 244 -10.82 11.53 6.87
N ALA A 245 -9.92 12.49 7.11
CA ALA A 245 -10.23 13.74 7.79
C ALA A 245 -11.18 14.64 6.97
N ASP A 246 -11.00 14.69 5.64
CA ASP A 246 -11.89 15.45 4.74
C ASP A 246 -13.29 14.83 4.70
N LEU A 247 -13.37 13.50 4.72
CA LEU A 247 -14.64 12.77 4.70
C LEU A 247 -15.42 12.96 6.02
N GLN A 248 -14.75 12.86 7.17
CA GLN A 248 -15.37 13.09 8.46
C GLN A 248 -15.87 14.52 8.64
N SER A 249 -15.10 15.51 8.19
CA SER A 249 -15.47 16.92 8.28
C SER A 249 -16.53 17.37 7.27
N GLY A 250 -16.81 16.56 6.23
CA GLY A 250 -17.72 16.91 5.12
C GLY A 250 -17.10 17.86 4.09
N ASN A 251 -15.79 18.06 4.10
CA ASN A 251 -15.07 18.74 3.02
C ASN A 251 -15.19 17.97 1.71
N VAL A 252 -15.25 16.64 1.79
CA VAL A 252 -15.61 15.71 0.72
C VAL A 252 -16.91 14.99 1.08
N LEU A 253 -17.74 14.72 0.06
CA LEU A 253 -18.99 13.97 0.21
C LEU A 253 -18.76 12.47 0.09
N ALA A 254 -17.91 12.08 -0.84
CA ALA A 254 -17.49 10.71 -1.12
C ALA A 254 -16.07 10.70 -1.69
N CYS A 255 -15.40 9.57 -1.59
CA CYS A 255 -14.04 9.41 -2.09
C CYS A 255 -13.75 7.97 -2.50
N GLU A 256 -12.67 7.79 -3.27
CA GLU A 256 -11.97 6.52 -3.32
C GLU A 256 -11.32 6.25 -1.96
N ALA A 257 -11.38 5.00 -1.49
CA ALA A 257 -10.98 4.67 -0.12
C ALA A 257 -10.51 3.22 0.03
N TRP A 258 -9.65 3.00 1.02
CA TRP A 258 -9.27 1.67 1.50
C TRP A 258 -10.22 1.18 2.60
N SER A 259 -10.59 -0.09 2.52
CA SER A 259 -11.62 -0.68 3.40
C SER A 259 -11.29 -0.58 4.88
N GLY A 260 -10.06 -0.91 5.28
CA GLY A 260 -9.64 -0.90 6.67
C GLY A 260 -9.58 0.51 7.26
N ASP A 261 -9.15 1.51 6.49
CA ASP A 261 -9.16 2.90 6.96
C ASP A 261 -10.56 3.35 7.39
N ILE A 262 -11.56 3.01 6.58
CA ILE A 262 -12.95 3.39 6.87
C ILE A 262 -13.50 2.60 8.04
N ALA A 263 -13.21 1.29 8.09
CA ALA A 263 -13.65 0.45 9.20
C ALA A 263 -13.01 0.87 10.55
N ASN A 264 -11.79 1.40 10.50
CA ASN A 264 -11.06 1.87 11.68
C ASN A 264 -11.47 3.29 12.15
N LEU A 265 -12.28 4.01 11.36
CA LEU A 265 -12.82 5.29 11.80
C LEU A 265 -13.92 5.08 12.82
N ASP A 266 -13.78 5.68 13.99
CA ASP A 266 -14.84 5.71 15.00
C ASP A 266 -15.92 6.79 14.64
N ASP A 267 -16.52 6.63 13.44
CA ASP A 267 -17.59 7.49 12.94
C ASP A 267 -18.65 6.65 12.21
N PRO A 268 -19.81 6.38 12.85
CA PRO A 268 -20.86 5.56 12.26
C PRO A 268 -21.53 6.19 11.02
N ASN A 269 -21.22 7.45 10.72
CA ASN A 269 -21.72 8.11 9.51
C ASN A 269 -20.85 7.82 8.28
N VAL A 270 -19.59 7.44 8.47
CA VAL A 270 -18.67 7.12 7.37
C VAL A 270 -18.81 5.65 7.01
N VAL A 271 -19.02 5.36 5.73
CA VAL A 271 -19.35 4.01 5.24
C VAL A 271 -18.47 3.66 4.06
N PHE A 272 -17.85 2.48 4.09
CA PHE A 272 -17.22 1.87 2.93
C PHE A 272 -18.27 1.22 2.03
N VAL A 273 -18.11 1.34 0.72
CA VAL A 273 -19.03 0.82 -0.30
C VAL A 273 -18.25 0.17 -1.44
N ALA A 274 -18.63 -1.05 -1.77
CA ALA A 274 -18.20 -1.68 -3.02
C ALA A 274 -18.92 -0.98 -4.19
N PRO A 275 -18.19 -0.42 -5.17
CA PRO A 275 -18.79 0.08 -6.41
C PRO A 275 -19.55 -1.03 -7.15
N GLU A 276 -20.65 -0.68 -7.84
CA GLU A 276 -21.41 -1.64 -8.65
C GLU A 276 -20.55 -2.27 -9.76
N GLU A 277 -19.49 -1.60 -10.18
CA GLU A 277 -18.54 -2.05 -11.20
C GLU A 277 -17.48 -3.04 -10.68
N GLY A 278 -17.31 -3.15 -9.37
CA GLY A 278 -16.31 -3.99 -8.71
C GLY A 278 -15.29 -3.21 -7.87
N MET A 279 -14.38 -3.93 -7.24
CA MET A 279 -13.35 -3.40 -6.35
C MET A 279 -11.96 -3.87 -6.77
N ASN A 280 -10.92 -3.14 -6.37
CA ASN A 280 -9.57 -3.69 -6.38
C ASN A 280 -9.29 -4.45 -5.07
N ILE A 281 -8.49 -5.50 -5.17
CA ILE A 281 -7.90 -6.23 -4.04
C ILE A 281 -6.38 -6.24 -4.18
N TRP A 282 -5.69 -6.01 -3.08
CA TRP A 282 -4.24 -5.93 -3.01
C TRP A 282 -3.73 -6.53 -1.70
N ALA A 283 -2.42 -6.77 -1.60
CA ALA A 283 -1.77 -7.16 -0.36
C ALA A 283 -0.47 -6.37 -0.15
N ASP A 284 -0.17 -6.09 1.12
CA ASP A 284 1.09 -5.49 1.55
C ASP A 284 1.98 -6.56 2.16
N ASN A 285 3.28 -6.47 1.90
CA ASN A 285 4.25 -7.49 2.23
C ASN A 285 5.36 -6.96 3.12
N MET A 286 5.68 -7.71 4.16
CA MET A 286 6.90 -7.55 4.95
C MET A 286 8.10 -7.95 4.11
N LEU A 287 9.08 -7.06 4.01
CA LEU A 287 10.28 -7.20 3.20
C LEU A 287 11.51 -6.88 4.05
N VAL A 288 12.53 -7.72 4.00
CA VAL A 288 13.82 -7.50 4.65
C VAL A 288 14.82 -6.94 3.63
N PRO A 289 15.18 -5.64 3.70
CA PRO A 289 16.09 -5.05 2.72
C PRO A 289 17.52 -5.59 2.85
N ASN A 290 18.27 -5.48 1.75
CA ASN A 290 19.72 -5.72 1.80
C ASN A 290 20.37 -4.85 2.87
N LEU A 291 21.40 -5.38 3.52
CA LEU A 291 22.14 -4.75 4.62
C LEU A 291 21.30 -4.47 5.89
N ALA A 292 20.10 -5.02 6.02
CA ALA A 292 19.44 -5.13 7.32
C ALA A 292 20.32 -5.96 8.27
N THR A 293 20.52 -5.46 9.47
CA THR A 293 21.43 -6.07 10.44
C THR A 293 20.72 -6.96 11.45
N HIS A 294 19.39 -7.00 11.43
CA HIS A 294 18.58 -7.82 12.34
C HIS A 294 17.61 -8.72 11.57
N LYS A 295 18.13 -9.43 10.55
CA LYS A 295 17.34 -10.33 9.71
C LYS A 295 16.64 -11.42 10.50
N GLU A 296 17.34 -12.08 11.42
CA GLU A 296 16.76 -13.14 12.26
C GLU A 296 15.63 -12.58 13.17
N ASN A 297 15.79 -11.37 13.72
CA ASN A 297 14.72 -10.73 14.49
C ASN A 297 13.50 -10.40 13.60
N ALA A 298 13.72 -10.05 12.32
CA ALA A 298 12.64 -9.84 11.35
C ALA A 298 11.92 -11.16 10.99
N GLU A 299 12.66 -12.25 10.84
CA GLU A 299 12.09 -13.59 10.63
C GLU A 299 11.29 -14.07 11.85
N ASP A 300 11.80 -13.81 13.07
CA ASP A 300 11.05 -14.06 14.31
C ASP A 300 9.73 -13.28 14.34
N TRP A 301 9.72 -12.00 13.88
CA TRP A 301 8.51 -11.19 13.77
C TRP A 301 7.53 -11.75 12.76
N ILE A 302 7.99 -12.12 11.57
CA ILE A 302 7.16 -12.74 10.54
C ILE A 302 6.53 -14.03 11.08
N ASN A 303 7.33 -14.91 11.66
CA ASN A 303 6.84 -16.18 12.19
C ASN A 303 5.86 -16.00 13.36
N PHE A 304 6.09 -14.98 14.20
CA PHE A 304 5.20 -14.62 15.30
C PHE A 304 3.84 -14.11 14.77
N TYR A 305 3.87 -13.21 13.80
CA TYR A 305 2.65 -12.65 13.21
C TYR A 305 1.76 -13.73 12.57
N TYR A 306 2.35 -14.75 11.97
CA TYR A 306 1.61 -15.86 11.37
C TYR A 306 1.07 -16.89 12.38
N ASP A 307 1.09 -16.60 13.68
CA ASP A 307 0.25 -17.29 14.67
C ASP A 307 -1.20 -16.81 14.51
N PRO A 308 -2.20 -17.71 14.36
CA PRO A 308 -3.57 -17.33 14.12
C PRO A 308 -4.18 -16.39 15.18
N VAL A 309 -3.80 -16.54 16.45
CA VAL A 309 -4.29 -15.69 17.54
C VAL A 309 -3.70 -14.27 17.43
N ILE A 310 -2.40 -14.18 17.11
CA ILE A 310 -1.73 -12.89 16.94
C ILE A 310 -2.29 -12.15 15.73
N ALA A 311 -2.44 -12.84 14.61
CA ALA A 311 -3.01 -12.25 13.39
C ALA A 311 -4.46 -11.78 13.61
N ALA A 312 -5.27 -12.58 14.30
CA ALA A 312 -6.64 -12.20 14.66
C ALA A 312 -6.66 -10.95 15.54
N THR A 313 -5.80 -10.90 16.58
CA THR A 313 -5.71 -9.74 17.48
C THR A 313 -5.38 -8.44 16.73
N LEU A 314 -4.46 -8.51 15.76
CA LEU A 314 -4.14 -7.35 14.95
C LEU A 314 -5.28 -6.97 14.01
N SER A 315 -5.93 -7.96 13.36
CA SER A 315 -7.02 -7.71 12.43
C SER A 315 -8.29 -7.18 13.10
N ASP A 316 -8.50 -7.51 14.38
CA ASP A 316 -9.53 -6.92 15.24
C ASP A 316 -9.33 -5.41 15.45
N TYR A 317 -8.09 -4.95 15.40
CA TYR A 317 -7.75 -3.54 15.50
C TYR A 317 -7.85 -2.80 14.15
N ASN A 318 -7.27 -3.36 13.08
CA ASN A 318 -7.07 -2.60 11.83
C ASN A 318 -8.10 -2.88 10.74
N PHE A 319 -8.95 -3.91 10.90
CA PHE A 319 -10.04 -4.28 10.00
C PHE A 319 -9.64 -4.56 8.55
N TYR A 320 -8.37 -4.89 8.31
CA TYR A 320 -7.90 -5.34 7.00
C TYR A 320 -8.00 -6.85 6.85
N ILE A 321 -7.99 -7.35 5.62
CA ILE A 321 -8.08 -8.78 5.33
C ILE A 321 -6.89 -9.50 5.95
N CYS A 322 -7.19 -10.45 6.84
CA CYS A 322 -6.19 -11.24 7.55
C CYS A 322 -5.58 -12.31 6.63
N PRO A 323 -4.25 -12.34 6.44
CA PRO A 323 -3.58 -13.30 5.55
C PRO A 323 -3.39 -14.69 6.17
N VAL A 324 -3.88 -14.96 7.39
CA VAL A 324 -3.48 -16.12 8.19
C VAL A 324 -4.62 -17.12 8.36
N LYS A 325 -4.42 -18.35 7.90
CA LYS A 325 -5.35 -19.48 8.11
C LYS A 325 -5.58 -19.71 9.61
N GLY A 326 -6.82 -19.96 9.99
CA GLY A 326 -7.22 -20.16 11.39
C GLY A 326 -7.46 -18.87 12.18
N ALA A 327 -7.11 -17.70 11.64
CA ALA A 327 -7.35 -16.44 12.32
C ALA A 327 -8.85 -16.14 12.52
N GLN A 328 -9.73 -16.53 11.58
CA GLN A 328 -11.16 -16.37 11.74
C GLN A 328 -11.70 -17.17 12.94
N GLN A 329 -11.25 -18.41 13.12
CA GLN A 329 -11.61 -19.23 14.28
C GLN A 329 -11.07 -18.65 15.59
N ALA A 330 -9.87 -18.06 15.56
CA ALA A 330 -9.33 -17.37 16.73
C ALA A 330 -10.12 -16.09 17.04
N MET A 331 -10.56 -15.35 16.01
CA MET A 331 -11.38 -14.15 16.15
C MET A 331 -12.72 -14.41 16.84
N GLU A 332 -13.33 -15.58 16.65
CA GLU A 332 -14.56 -15.99 17.36
C GLU A 332 -14.43 -15.95 18.91
N GLN A 333 -13.18 -16.05 19.43
CA GLN A 333 -12.89 -15.98 20.85
C GLN A 333 -12.49 -14.56 21.31
N ILE A 334 -12.11 -13.69 20.38
CA ILE A 334 -11.65 -12.32 20.62
C ILE A 334 -12.83 -11.37 20.45
N ASP A 335 -13.41 -11.34 19.28
CA ASP A 335 -14.58 -10.56 18.87
C ASP A 335 -15.43 -11.36 17.88
N PRO A 336 -16.54 -12.00 18.33
CA PRO A 336 -17.42 -12.77 17.45
C PRO A 336 -18.07 -11.95 16.33
N GLU A 337 -18.25 -10.64 16.50
CA GLU A 337 -18.80 -9.77 15.45
C GLU A 337 -17.76 -9.54 14.35
N ALA A 338 -16.51 -9.24 14.73
CA ALA A 338 -15.39 -9.10 13.81
C ALA A 338 -15.08 -10.40 13.03
N ALA A 339 -15.32 -11.57 13.64
CA ALA A 339 -15.14 -12.86 12.97
C ALA A 339 -16.07 -13.05 11.73
N HIS A 340 -17.17 -12.31 11.67
CA HIS A 340 -18.12 -12.31 10.53
C HIS A 340 -18.01 -11.04 9.67
N ASN A 341 -17.04 -10.18 9.93
CA ASN A 341 -16.81 -9.00 9.12
C ASN A 341 -16.12 -9.36 7.81
N GLU A 342 -16.83 -9.15 6.67
CA GLU A 342 -16.31 -9.46 5.33
C GLU A 342 -15.13 -8.56 4.90
N LEU A 343 -14.86 -7.47 5.59
CA LEU A 343 -13.66 -6.65 5.35
C LEU A 343 -12.39 -7.30 5.94
N ILE A 344 -12.54 -8.19 6.92
CA ILE A 344 -11.45 -8.95 7.57
C ILE A 344 -11.37 -10.37 6.99
N PHE A 345 -12.53 -11.01 6.80
CA PHE A 345 -12.67 -12.38 6.31
C PHE A 345 -13.66 -12.41 5.14
N PRO A 346 -13.24 -11.98 3.93
CA PRO A 346 -14.12 -11.84 2.78
C PRO A 346 -14.70 -13.20 2.36
N THR A 347 -15.99 -13.19 2.03
CA THR A 347 -16.69 -14.34 1.47
C THR A 347 -16.33 -14.54 -0.01
N GLU A 348 -16.62 -15.73 -0.56
CA GLU A 348 -16.49 -15.97 -2.01
C GLU A 348 -17.31 -14.96 -2.84
N LYS A 349 -18.47 -14.53 -2.33
CA LYS A 349 -19.30 -13.51 -2.98
C LYS A 349 -18.60 -12.16 -3.03
N THR A 350 -17.96 -11.74 -1.94
CA THR A 350 -17.19 -10.49 -1.88
C THR A 350 -15.98 -10.57 -2.81
N LEU A 351 -15.26 -11.69 -2.79
CA LEU A 351 -14.09 -11.90 -3.66
C LEU A 351 -14.44 -11.98 -5.15
N ALA A 352 -15.65 -12.43 -5.51
CA ALA A 352 -16.08 -12.55 -6.90
C ALA A 352 -16.22 -11.21 -7.64
N VAL A 353 -16.28 -10.09 -6.93
CA VAL A 353 -16.32 -8.72 -7.50
C VAL A 353 -15.01 -7.97 -7.30
N CYS A 354 -13.97 -8.67 -6.85
CA CYS A 354 -12.64 -8.11 -6.62
C CYS A 354 -11.69 -8.45 -7.77
N HIS A 355 -10.86 -7.48 -8.14
CA HIS A 355 -9.89 -7.59 -9.22
C HIS A 355 -8.52 -7.19 -8.71
N THR A 356 -7.49 -7.97 -9.04
CA THR A 356 -6.09 -7.56 -8.84
C THR A 356 -5.65 -6.73 -10.03
N PHE A 357 -4.80 -5.75 -9.81
CA PHE A 357 -4.17 -5.05 -10.92
C PHE A 357 -3.08 -5.93 -11.52
N MET A 358 -3.00 -6.02 -12.86
CA MET A 358 -2.01 -6.87 -13.53
C MET A 358 -0.58 -6.41 -13.24
N ALA A 359 0.36 -7.34 -13.27
CA ALA A 359 1.78 -7.00 -13.26
C ALA A 359 2.13 -6.24 -14.55
N LEU A 360 2.86 -5.12 -14.39
CA LEU A 360 3.30 -4.29 -15.50
C LEU A 360 4.71 -4.68 -15.94
N GLU A 361 4.95 -4.66 -17.25
CA GLU A 361 6.29 -4.71 -17.80
C GLU A 361 7.09 -3.45 -17.43
N GLU A 362 8.41 -3.52 -17.39
CA GLU A 362 9.26 -2.39 -16.96
C GLU A 362 8.98 -1.09 -17.75
N TYR A 363 8.74 -1.20 -19.06
CA TYR A 363 8.41 -0.03 -19.87
C TYR A 363 7.03 0.54 -19.54
N GLN A 364 6.01 -0.32 -19.33
CA GLN A 364 4.67 0.08 -18.94
C GLN A 364 4.71 0.76 -17.56
N MET A 365 5.45 0.22 -16.63
CA MET A 365 5.59 0.80 -15.29
C MET A 365 6.10 2.25 -15.38
N ARG A 366 7.17 2.51 -16.14
CA ARG A 366 7.68 3.87 -16.30
C ARG A 366 6.73 4.81 -17.04
N GLU A 367 6.13 4.32 -18.12
CA GLU A 367 5.24 5.12 -18.96
C GLU A 367 3.93 5.45 -18.21
N TYR A 368 3.34 4.47 -17.55
CA TYR A 368 2.07 4.63 -16.88
C TYR A 368 2.19 5.44 -15.60
N GLU A 369 3.19 5.18 -14.77
CA GLU A 369 3.44 5.98 -13.56
C GLU A 369 3.82 7.43 -13.92
N GLY A 370 4.61 7.63 -14.97
CA GLY A 370 4.91 8.97 -15.46
C GLY A 370 3.67 9.72 -15.94
N ALA A 371 2.83 9.07 -16.75
CA ALA A 371 1.58 9.67 -17.25
C ALA A 371 0.59 9.97 -16.11
N PHE A 372 0.50 9.09 -15.11
CA PHE A 372 -0.33 9.29 -13.93
C PHE A 372 0.17 10.47 -13.09
N SER A 373 1.48 10.52 -12.82
CA SER A 373 2.14 11.62 -12.09
C SER A 373 1.96 12.97 -12.79
N ASP A 374 2.04 13.03 -14.12
CA ASP A 374 1.82 14.25 -14.89
C ASP A 374 0.40 14.83 -14.70
N VAL A 375 -0.58 13.98 -14.42
CA VAL A 375 -1.98 14.40 -14.21
C VAL A 375 -2.27 14.71 -12.75
N THR A 376 -1.74 13.91 -11.84
CA THR A 376 -2.05 13.98 -10.41
C THR A 376 -1.14 14.95 -9.64
N GLY A 377 0.06 15.19 -10.17
CA GLY A 377 1.06 16.03 -9.54
C GLY A 377 1.82 15.35 -8.39
N VAL A 378 1.74 14.02 -8.31
CA VAL A 378 2.40 13.19 -7.27
C VAL A 378 3.39 12.21 -7.89
#